data_cce3293327e05edb19b5f822e9e5836d
#
_entry.id   cce3293327e05edb19b5f822e9e5836d
#
_cell.length_a   1.000
_cell.length_b   1.000
_cell.length_c   1.000
_cell.angle_alpha   90.00
_cell.angle_beta   90.00
_cell.angle_gamma   90.00
#
_symmetry.space_group_name_H-M   'P 1'
#
loop_
_entity.id
_entity.type
_entity.pdbx_description
1 polymer ?
#
loop_
_entity_poly.entity_id
_entity_poly.type
_entity_poly.pdbx_seq_one_letter_code
_entity_poly.pdbx_strand_id
1 'polypeptide(L)'
;PGKFMIIRDFNRCRVKDWKQSNSSCMRWEAGTMNHLYTDFVKDHEKIRRQNWGDQDWIMKAGKEQITHWPDDWIRSYKWELIGFKDTKLRDKSGKWYFSKQPNIIGENRVAVFHGQPNPMECADQFVVDNWK
;
A
#
# COMPACT_ATOMS: atom_id res chain seq x y z
N PRO A 1 -5.54 13.99 -13.17
CA PRO A 1 -5.36 13.36 -11.86
C PRO A 1 -6.44 13.85 -10.90
N GLY A 2 -7.12 12.90 -10.24
CA GLY A 2 -8.18 13.22 -9.28
C GLY A 2 -7.68 14.05 -8.11
N LYS A 3 -8.58 14.73 -7.42
CA LYS A 3 -8.25 15.59 -6.26
C LYS A 3 -7.65 14.80 -5.11
N PHE A 4 -8.04 13.53 -4.93
CA PHE A 4 -7.51 12.61 -3.94
C PHE A 4 -7.13 11.27 -4.59
N MET A 5 -5.85 11.01 -4.70
CA MET A 5 -5.30 9.77 -5.25
C MET A 5 -4.84 8.85 -4.12
N ILE A 6 -5.22 7.57 -4.20
CA ILE A 6 -4.88 6.54 -3.21
C ILE A 6 -4.61 5.22 -3.94
N ILE A 7 -3.92 4.28 -3.32
CA ILE A 7 -3.69 2.97 -3.92
C ILE A 7 -4.99 2.16 -3.88
N ARG A 8 -5.34 1.46 -4.96
CA ARG A 8 -6.28 0.34 -4.88
C ARG A 8 -5.57 -0.80 -4.13
N ASP A 9 -6.15 -1.26 -3.03
CA ASP A 9 -5.53 -2.21 -2.12
C ASP A 9 -5.00 -3.47 -2.83
N PHE A 10 -3.87 -3.99 -2.35
CA PHE A 10 -3.14 -5.08 -2.99
C PHE A 10 -3.89 -6.43 -3.00
N ASN A 11 -4.98 -6.57 -2.26
CA ASN A 11 -5.87 -7.73 -2.43
C ASN A 11 -6.46 -7.82 -3.85
N ARG A 12 -6.36 -6.76 -4.66
CA ARG A 12 -6.69 -6.78 -6.09
C ARG A 12 -5.98 -7.88 -6.89
N CYS A 13 -4.80 -8.32 -6.46
CA CYS A 13 -4.09 -9.44 -7.11
C CYS A 13 -4.66 -10.82 -6.72
N ARG A 14 -5.55 -10.89 -5.75
CA ARG A 14 -6.12 -12.13 -5.17
C ARG A 14 -7.61 -12.25 -5.37
N VAL A 15 -8.31 -11.11 -5.32
CA VAL A 15 -9.77 -11.04 -5.35
C VAL A 15 -10.20 -10.20 -6.54
N LYS A 16 -10.96 -10.83 -7.45
CA LYS A 16 -11.51 -10.14 -8.62
C LYS A 16 -12.38 -8.95 -8.16
N ASP A 17 -12.28 -7.83 -8.88
CA ASP A 17 -13.06 -6.61 -8.65
C ASP A 17 -12.90 -6.00 -7.25
N TRP A 18 -11.75 -6.24 -6.57
CA TRP A 18 -11.43 -5.65 -5.28
C TRP A 18 -11.37 -4.11 -5.37
N LYS A 19 -12.19 -3.43 -4.58
CA LYS A 19 -12.36 -1.95 -4.66
C LYS A 19 -11.87 -1.20 -3.42
N GLN A 20 -11.35 -1.89 -2.41
CA GLN A 20 -10.83 -1.23 -1.22
C GLN A 20 -9.54 -0.48 -1.54
N SER A 21 -9.24 0.52 -0.72
CA SER A 21 -8.03 1.33 -0.86
C SER A 21 -6.98 0.97 0.18
N ASN A 22 -5.74 1.36 -0.09
CA ASN A 22 -4.61 1.23 0.82
C ASN A 22 -3.93 2.60 0.98
N SER A 23 -3.74 3.04 2.21
CA SER A 23 -3.25 4.37 2.57
C SER A 23 -1.73 4.55 2.50
N SER A 24 -0.98 3.54 2.06
CA SER A 24 0.50 3.60 2.03
C SER A 24 1.07 4.65 1.08
N CYS A 25 0.32 5.07 0.07
CA CYS A 25 0.71 6.17 -0.82
C CYS A 25 -0.51 6.96 -1.26
N MET A 26 -0.58 8.21 -0.79
CA MET A 26 -1.70 9.11 -1.06
C MET A 26 -1.19 10.45 -1.58
N ARG A 27 -2.01 11.09 -2.40
CA ARG A 27 -1.81 12.47 -2.87
C ARG A 27 -3.14 13.18 -2.92
N TRP A 28 -3.20 14.41 -2.43
CA TRP A 28 -4.37 15.28 -2.53
C TRP A 28 -3.96 16.73 -2.77
N GLU A 29 -4.89 17.54 -3.23
CA GLU A 29 -4.71 18.99 -3.30
C GLU A 29 -4.88 19.59 -1.91
N ALA A 30 -4.03 20.55 -1.55
CA ALA A 30 -4.11 21.23 -0.26
C ALA A 30 -5.53 21.78 -0.03
N GLY A 31 -6.07 21.56 1.15
CA GLY A 31 -7.39 22.03 1.56
C GLY A 31 -8.57 21.13 1.16
N THR A 32 -8.42 20.24 0.18
CA THR A 32 -9.57 19.43 -0.33
C THR A 32 -9.99 18.32 0.61
N MET A 33 -9.09 17.82 1.45
CA MET A 33 -9.32 16.67 2.35
C MET A 33 -9.30 17.04 3.84
N ASN A 34 -9.41 18.32 4.17
CA ASN A 34 -9.38 18.80 5.57
C ASN A 34 -10.47 18.16 6.44
N HIS A 35 -11.61 17.83 5.86
CA HIS A 35 -12.71 17.14 6.56
C HIS A 35 -12.31 15.79 7.16
N LEU A 36 -11.38 15.05 6.55
CA LEU A 36 -10.88 13.81 7.13
C LEU A 36 -10.30 14.02 8.53
N TYR A 37 -9.54 15.09 8.70
CA TYR A 37 -8.95 15.44 9.99
C TYR A 37 -9.97 16.10 10.92
N THR A 38 -10.70 17.13 10.43
CA THR A 38 -11.63 17.90 11.27
C THR A 38 -12.76 17.04 11.81
N ASP A 39 -13.30 16.12 11.02
CA ASP A 39 -14.36 15.22 11.46
C ASP A 39 -13.82 14.11 12.38
N PHE A 40 -12.60 13.62 12.12
CA PHE A 40 -11.93 12.69 13.05
C PHE A 40 -11.74 13.31 14.44
N VAL A 41 -11.24 14.56 14.52
CA VAL A 41 -11.00 15.24 15.80
C VAL A 41 -12.29 15.48 16.58
N LYS A 42 -13.40 15.78 15.91
CA LYS A 42 -14.70 15.99 16.56
C LYS A 42 -15.22 14.78 17.32
N ASP A 43 -14.98 13.57 16.82
CA ASP A 43 -15.53 12.35 17.40
C ASP A 43 -14.58 11.14 17.23
N HIS A 44 -13.31 11.33 17.57
CA HIS A 44 -12.26 10.34 17.34
C HIS A 44 -12.52 8.99 18.03
N GLU A 45 -13.10 8.99 19.23
CA GLU A 45 -13.42 7.76 19.96
C GLU A 45 -14.45 6.91 19.22
N LYS A 46 -15.51 7.51 18.71
CA LYS A 46 -16.54 6.81 17.93
C LYS A 46 -15.96 6.31 16.59
N ILE A 47 -15.21 7.17 15.89
CA ILE A 47 -14.60 6.81 14.60
C ILE A 47 -13.65 5.63 14.79
N ARG A 48 -12.79 5.66 15.81
CA ARG A 48 -11.86 4.57 16.13
C ARG A 48 -12.57 3.26 16.44
N ARG A 49 -13.70 3.29 17.14
CA ARG A 49 -14.49 2.08 17.44
C ARG A 49 -15.21 1.50 16.23
N GLN A 50 -15.53 2.33 15.24
CA GLN A 50 -16.29 1.94 14.05
C GLN A 50 -15.43 1.58 12.84
N ASN A 51 -14.11 1.70 12.94
CA ASN A 51 -13.17 1.45 11.86
C ASN A 51 -11.99 0.61 12.36
N TRP A 52 -11.55 -0.34 11.55
CA TRP A 52 -10.40 -1.21 11.84
C TRP A 52 -9.06 -0.46 11.73
N GLY A 53 -9.04 0.66 11.00
CA GLY A 53 -7.86 1.49 10.81
C GLY A 53 -8.15 2.75 10.02
N ASP A 54 -7.08 3.47 9.71
CA ASP A 54 -7.12 4.69 8.91
C ASP A 54 -7.74 4.49 7.53
N GLN A 55 -7.46 3.37 6.88
CA GLN A 55 -7.99 3.05 5.56
C GLN A 55 -9.53 3.02 5.54
N ASP A 56 -10.15 2.40 6.54
CA ASP A 56 -11.60 2.32 6.65
C ASP A 56 -12.22 3.71 6.82
N TRP A 57 -11.60 4.55 7.64
CA TRP A 57 -12.04 5.92 7.85
C TRP A 57 -11.90 6.75 6.56
N ILE A 58 -10.74 6.70 5.92
CA ILE A 58 -10.46 7.40 4.66
C ILE A 58 -11.45 6.97 3.58
N MET A 59 -11.72 5.67 3.47
CA MET A 59 -12.67 5.13 2.51
C MET A 59 -14.10 5.62 2.74
N LYS A 60 -14.52 5.76 3.99
CA LYS A 60 -15.86 6.26 4.33
C LYS A 60 -15.99 7.77 4.10
N ALA A 61 -15.08 8.53 4.68
CA ALA A 61 -15.17 9.99 4.68
C ALA A 61 -14.72 10.63 3.35
N GLY A 62 -13.81 9.96 2.62
CA GLY A 62 -13.28 10.45 1.34
C GLY A 62 -13.92 9.85 0.09
N LYS A 63 -14.95 9.00 0.24
CA LYS A 63 -15.50 8.13 -0.82
C LYS A 63 -15.71 8.82 -2.16
N GLU A 64 -16.28 10.02 -2.17
CA GLU A 64 -16.63 10.75 -3.40
C GLU A 64 -15.41 11.39 -4.09
N GLN A 65 -14.31 11.59 -3.37
CA GLN A 65 -13.10 12.20 -3.89
C GLN A 65 -12.05 11.18 -4.30
N ILE A 66 -12.22 9.90 -3.92
CA ILE A 66 -11.23 8.86 -4.17
C ILE A 66 -11.09 8.56 -5.65
N THR A 67 -9.84 8.65 -6.12
CA THR A 67 -9.40 8.12 -7.41
C THR A 67 -8.21 7.21 -7.15
N HIS A 68 -8.18 6.04 -7.77
CA HIS A 68 -7.04 5.14 -7.59
C HIS A 68 -5.89 5.49 -8.52
N TRP A 69 -4.65 5.36 -8.01
CA TRP A 69 -3.47 5.34 -8.85
C TRP A 69 -3.59 4.22 -9.91
N PRO A 70 -3.00 4.37 -11.09
CA PRO A 70 -2.84 3.23 -12.00
C PRO A 70 -2.16 2.08 -11.27
N ASP A 71 -2.73 0.87 -11.37
CA ASP A 71 -2.25 -0.29 -10.61
C ASP A 71 -0.78 -0.62 -10.89
N ASP A 72 -0.34 -0.41 -12.14
CA ASP A 72 1.03 -0.70 -12.54
C ASP A 72 2.06 0.30 -12.01
N TRP A 73 1.64 1.48 -11.56
CA TRP A 73 2.56 2.47 -11.00
C TRP A 73 3.02 2.10 -9.60
N ILE A 74 2.09 1.62 -8.76
CA ILE A 74 2.35 1.34 -7.34
C ILE A 74 1.97 -0.11 -7.05
N ARG A 75 2.98 -0.94 -6.86
CA ARG A 75 2.80 -2.38 -6.71
C ARG A 75 3.34 -2.90 -5.38
N SER A 76 2.69 -3.92 -4.86
CA SER A 76 3.19 -4.67 -3.71
C SER A 76 4.46 -5.41 -4.09
N TYR A 77 5.55 -5.18 -3.34
CA TYR A 77 6.80 -5.91 -3.56
C TYR A 77 6.57 -7.42 -3.54
N LYS A 78 6.04 -7.93 -2.42
CA LYS A 78 5.91 -9.38 -2.22
C LYS A 78 4.75 -10.04 -2.96
N TRP A 79 3.66 -9.32 -3.25
CA TRP A 79 2.48 -9.95 -3.85
C TRP A 79 2.38 -9.78 -5.36
N GLU A 80 2.85 -8.65 -5.89
CA GLU A 80 2.71 -8.33 -7.30
C GLU A 80 4.05 -8.38 -8.06
N LEU A 81 5.15 -7.92 -7.44
CA LEU A 81 6.46 -7.96 -8.07
C LEU A 81 7.13 -9.32 -7.94
N ILE A 82 7.11 -9.92 -6.75
CA ILE A 82 7.65 -11.28 -6.52
C ILE A 82 6.62 -12.35 -6.93
N GLY A 83 5.39 -12.20 -6.49
CA GLY A 83 4.30 -13.12 -6.72
C GLY A 83 3.67 -13.61 -5.43
N PHE A 84 2.35 -13.55 -5.36
CA PHE A 84 1.57 -13.83 -4.14
C PHE A 84 1.86 -15.21 -3.51
N LYS A 85 2.20 -16.19 -4.32
CA LYS A 85 2.43 -17.59 -3.87
C LYS A 85 3.89 -17.89 -3.55
N ASP A 86 4.79 -16.90 -3.69
CA ASP A 86 6.20 -17.16 -3.43
C ASP A 86 6.48 -17.32 -1.93
N THR A 87 7.35 -18.25 -1.60
CA THR A 87 7.69 -18.57 -0.22
C THR A 87 8.76 -17.62 0.28
N LYS A 88 8.50 -17.00 1.43
CA LYS A 88 9.52 -16.25 2.17
C LYS A 88 10.48 -17.23 2.85
N LEU A 89 11.76 -17.00 2.66
CA LEU A 89 12.84 -17.76 3.28
C LEU A 89 13.65 -16.84 4.22
N ARG A 90 14.51 -17.44 5.05
CA ARG A 90 15.46 -16.68 5.88
C ARG A 90 16.89 -17.09 5.52
N ASP A 91 17.77 -16.11 5.42
CA ASP A 91 19.20 -16.35 5.26
C ASP A 91 19.86 -16.68 6.60
N LYS A 92 21.18 -16.95 6.58
CA LYS A 92 21.99 -17.26 7.78
C LYS A 92 22.04 -16.11 8.79
N SER A 93 21.79 -14.87 8.37
CA SER A 93 21.72 -13.69 9.25
C SER A 93 20.34 -13.47 9.84
N GLY A 94 19.34 -14.27 9.46
CA GLY A 94 17.95 -14.14 9.88
C GLY A 94 17.13 -13.17 9.04
N LYS A 95 17.70 -12.56 8.00
CA LYS A 95 16.96 -11.68 7.09
C LYS A 95 16.07 -12.48 6.15
N TRP A 96 14.95 -11.87 5.79
CA TRP A 96 14.02 -12.45 4.82
C TRP A 96 14.53 -12.29 3.39
N TYR A 97 14.27 -13.27 2.56
CA TYR A 97 14.41 -13.18 1.12
C TYR A 97 13.32 -13.99 0.41
N PHE A 98 13.16 -13.76 -0.89
CA PHE A 98 12.23 -14.51 -1.73
C PHE A 98 12.99 -15.34 -2.75
N SER A 99 12.42 -16.47 -3.16
CA SER A 99 13.06 -17.38 -4.12
C SER A 99 13.12 -16.83 -5.55
N LYS A 100 12.33 -15.79 -5.84
CA LYS A 100 12.25 -15.14 -7.14
C LYS A 100 12.73 -13.69 -7.08
N GLN A 101 13.25 -13.22 -8.21
CA GLN A 101 13.52 -11.81 -8.40
C GLN A 101 12.22 -11.06 -8.73
N PRO A 102 12.11 -9.77 -8.34
CA PRO A 102 10.95 -8.97 -8.66
C PRO A 102 10.81 -8.76 -10.17
N ASN A 103 9.60 -8.93 -10.67
CA ASN A 103 9.26 -8.61 -12.07
C ASN A 103 8.93 -7.11 -12.19
N ILE A 104 9.92 -6.30 -12.49
CA ILE A 104 9.78 -4.85 -12.68
C ILE A 104 9.40 -4.58 -14.14
N ILE A 105 8.25 -3.97 -14.34
CA ILE A 105 7.83 -3.49 -15.66
C ILE A 105 8.05 -1.98 -15.78
N GLY A 106 8.17 -1.47 -17.00
CA GLY A 106 8.54 -0.06 -17.26
C GLY A 106 7.62 0.98 -16.58
N GLU A 107 6.38 0.63 -16.30
CA GLU A 107 5.41 1.51 -15.65
C GLU A 107 5.51 1.55 -14.12
N ASN A 108 6.27 0.64 -13.49
CA ASN A 108 6.44 0.66 -12.05
C ASN A 108 7.19 1.92 -11.60
N ARG A 109 6.68 2.58 -10.58
CA ARG A 109 7.26 3.80 -9.97
C ARG A 109 7.55 3.60 -8.48
N VAL A 110 6.70 2.83 -7.79
CA VAL A 110 6.81 2.60 -6.34
C VAL A 110 6.59 1.12 -6.03
N ALA A 111 7.52 0.54 -5.29
CA ALA A 111 7.37 -0.77 -4.67
C ALA A 111 6.97 -0.59 -3.20
N VAL A 112 5.80 -1.11 -2.80
CA VAL A 112 5.28 -0.99 -1.44
C VAL A 112 5.56 -2.27 -0.66
N PHE A 113 6.24 -2.13 0.47
CA PHE A 113 6.44 -3.18 1.46
C PHE A 113 5.33 -3.07 2.52
N HIS A 114 4.29 -3.90 2.40
CA HIS A 114 3.22 -3.97 3.40
C HIS A 114 3.38 -5.22 4.28
N GLY A 115 3.32 -5.04 5.59
CA GLY A 115 3.64 -6.09 6.55
C GLY A 115 5.10 -6.56 6.40
N GLN A 116 5.41 -7.77 6.87
CA GLN A 116 6.78 -8.30 6.80
C GLN A 116 7.08 -9.01 5.47
N PRO A 117 8.35 -8.94 5.01
CA PRO A 117 9.46 -8.15 5.56
C PRO A 117 9.34 -6.65 5.25
N ASN A 118 9.88 -5.82 6.13
CA ASN A 118 10.22 -4.44 5.78
C ASN A 118 11.50 -4.42 4.91
N PRO A 119 11.78 -3.32 4.18
CA PRO A 119 12.99 -3.26 3.36
C PRO A 119 14.29 -3.56 4.11
N MET A 120 14.42 -3.06 5.35
CA MET A 120 15.61 -3.30 6.20
C MET A 120 15.80 -4.78 6.59
N GLU A 121 14.72 -5.55 6.61
CA GLU A 121 14.71 -6.97 6.96
C GLU A 121 14.83 -7.89 5.75
N CYS A 122 14.89 -7.31 4.54
CA CYS A 122 14.93 -8.04 3.28
C CYS A 122 16.36 -8.13 2.73
N ALA A 123 16.79 -9.34 2.41
CA ALA A 123 18.10 -9.62 1.84
C ALA A 123 18.10 -9.78 0.32
N ASP A 124 16.97 -9.55 -0.33
CA ASP A 124 16.90 -9.61 -1.79
C ASP A 124 17.84 -8.57 -2.42
N GLN A 125 18.61 -8.97 -3.41
CA GLN A 125 19.59 -8.10 -4.06
C GLN A 125 18.94 -6.81 -4.58
N PHE A 126 17.77 -6.91 -5.18
CA PHE A 126 17.02 -5.72 -5.62
C PHE A 126 16.77 -4.72 -4.48
N VAL A 127 16.42 -5.21 -3.29
CA VAL A 127 16.17 -4.35 -2.13
C VAL A 127 17.47 -3.75 -1.62
N VAL A 128 18.52 -4.57 -1.49
CA VAL A 128 19.85 -4.13 -1.06
C VAL A 128 20.42 -3.02 -1.97
N ASP A 129 20.21 -3.13 -3.27
CA ASP A 129 20.71 -2.17 -4.25
C ASP A 129 19.95 -0.85 -4.26
N ASN A 130 18.64 -0.88 -3.96
CA ASN A 130 17.75 0.26 -4.12
C ASN A 130 17.29 0.91 -2.80
N TRP A 131 17.45 0.24 -1.67
CA TRP A 131 17.11 0.78 -0.35
C TRP A 131 18.38 1.24 0.38
N LYS A 132 18.56 2.56 0.51
CA LYS A 132 19.71 3.20 1.17
C LYS A 132 19.26 4.12 2.29
#